data_5cc96f8f7e24e886c99c7de974f85ecd
#
_entry.id   5cc96f8f7e24e886c99c7de974f85ecd
#
_cell.length_a   1.000
_cell.length_b   1.000
_cell.length_c   1.000
_cell.angle_alpha   90.00
_cell.angle_beta   90.00
_cell.angle_gamma   90.00
#
_symmetry.space_group_name_H-M   'P 1'
#
loop_
_entity.id
_entity.type
_entity.pdbx_description
1 polymer ?
#
loop_
_entity_poly.entity_id
_entity_poly.type
_entity_poly.pdbx_seq_one_letter_code
_entity_poly.pdbx_strand_id
1 'polypeptide(L)'
;MFEKNEKPGGMLTYGIPSYKLEKDVIDAEIEILKELGVNIKCGVEVGKDVTIASLREEGFKAFYIAIGCQGGKLPGIPGEDAKGTSVAVKFLHDATVDKSTILNGNVVVVGGGNVAIDCARTAKRFKANKVSVFSLEDRNHMPATNQEILETLDEGIEINNGYGPKEIIKDENGCVKQIVFKKCLSVNDPVTHK
;
A
#
# COMPACT_ATOMS: atom_id res chain seq x y z
N MET A 1 14.11 -16.66 -12.72
CA MET A 1 13.72 -15.46 -11.96
C MET A 1 13.71 -15.81 -10.49
N PHE A 2 14.17 -14.90 -9.62
CA PHE A 2 14.12 -15.05 -8.16
C PHE A 2 13.08 -14.05 -7.60
N GLU A 3 12.21 -14.50 -6.74
CA GLU A 3 11.15 -13.72 -6.08
C GLU A 3 11.20 -14.00 -4.58
N LYS A 4 11.22 -12.93 -3.76
CA LYS A 4 11.30 -13.08 -2.29
C LYS A 4 10.00 -13.55 -1.66
N ASN A 5 8.87 -13.22 -2.27
CA ASN A 5 7.56 -13.63 -1.76
C ASN A 5 7.24 -15.09 -2.16
N GLU A 6 6.24 -15.67 -1.52
CA GLU A 6 5.76 -17.03 -1.81
C GLU A 6 5.16 -17.17 -3.21
N LYS A 7 4.59 -16.09 -3.74
CA LYS A 7 4.01 -16.03 -5.08
C LYS A 7 4.65 -14.92 -5.90
N PRO A 8 4.82 -15.11 -7.21
CA PRO A 8 5.25 -14.05 -8.11
C PRO A 8 4.10 -13.07 -8.40
N GLY A 9 4.42 -11.95 -9.06
CA GLY A 9 3.44 -10.95 -9.47
C GLY A 9 3.53 -9.62 -8.71
N GLY A 10 4.34 -9.56 -7.64
CA GLY A 10 4.65 -8.31 -6.94
C GLY A 10 3.41 -7.52 -6.51
N MET A 11 3.31 -6.24 -6.91
CA MET A 11 2.17 -5.39 -6.55
C MET A 11 0.84 -5.85 -7.15
N LEU A 12 0.82 -6.54 -8.28
CA LEU A 12 -0.41 -7.11 -8.84
C LEU A 12 -0.99 -8.18 -7.90
N THR A 13 -0.11 -9.01 -7.33
CA THR A 13 -0.51 -10.07 -6.41
C THR A 13 -0.80 -9.54 -5.01
N TYR A 14 0.08 -8.71 -4.45
CA TYR A 14 0.06 -8.34 -3.03
C TYR A 14 -0.48 -6.94 -2.73
N GLY A 15 -0.45 -6.02 -3.71
CA GLY A 15 -0.84 -4.63 -3.50
C GLY A 15 -2.24 -4.29 -4.00
N ILE A 16 -2.59 -4.72 -5.22
CA ILE A 16 -3.92 -4.43 -5.79
C ILE A 16 -4.96 -5.34 -5.13
N PRO A 17 -6.05 -4.80 -4.57
CA PRO A 17 -7.10 -5.62 -3.95
C PRO A 17 -7.78 -6.58 -4.95
N SER A 18 -8.21 -7.75 -4.46
CA SER A 18 -8.83 -8.78 -5.31
C SER A 18 -10.14 -8.35 -5.96
N TYR A 19 -10.85 -7.38 -5.38
CA TYR A 19 -12.07 -6.84 -5.97
C TYR A 19 -11.81 -5.91 -7.18
N LYS A 20 -10.54 -5.52 -7.41
CA LYS A 20 -10.11 -4.77 -8.60
C LYS A 20 -9.42 -5.66 -9.63
N LEU A 21 -8.62 -6.61 -9.15
CA LEU A 21 -7.86 -7.53 -10.00
C LEU A 21 -7.90 -8.92 -9.38
N GLU A 22 -8.64 -9.81 -9.99
CA GLU A 22 -8.76 -11.20 -9.60
C GLU A 22 -7.40 -11.89 -9.67
N LYS A 23 -7.07 -12.70 -8.66
CA LYS A 23 -5.71 -13.27 -8.53
C LYS A 23 -5.48 -14.43 -9.49
N ASP A 24 -6.52 -15.14 -9.86
CA ASP A 24 -6.50 -16.23 -10.86
C ASP A 24 -6.07 -15.73 -12.24
N VAL A 25 -6.42 -14.48 -12.61
CA VAL A 25 -5.94 -13.85 -13.86
C VAL A 25 -4.42 -13.70 -13.83
N ILE A 26 -3.87 -13.25 -12.70
CA ILE A 26 -2.42 -13.10 -12.51
C ILE A 26 -1.74 -14.47 -12.53
N ASP A 27 -2.32 -15.44 -11.83
CA ASP A 27 -1.78 -16.80 -11.76
C ASP A 27 -1.77 -17.43 -13.18
N ALA A 28 -2.81 -17.23 -14.00
CA ALA A 28 -2.87 -17.73 -15.38
C ALA A 28 -1.78 -17.10 -16.28
N GLU A 29 -1.57 -15.79 -16.19
CA GLU A 29 -0.50 -15.11 -16.95
C GLU A 29 0.90 -15.61 -16.53
N ILE A 30 1.09 -15.92 -15.26
CA ILE A 30 2.36 -16.45 -14.76
C ILE A 30 2.58 -17.89 -15.26
N GLU A 31 1.54 -18.72 -15.35
CA GLU A 31 1.66 -20.07 -15.93
C GLU A 31 2.09 -20.02 -17.39
N ILE A 32 1.59 -19.08 -18.19
CA ILE A 32 2.06 -18.87 -19.57
C ILE A 32 3.58 -18.63 -19.61
N LEU A 33 4.09 -17.78 -18.69
CA LEU A 33 5.54 -17.54 -18.61
C LEU A 33 6.33 -18.81 -18.26
N LYS A 34 5.81 -19.65 -17.38
CA LYS A 34 6.43 -20.94 -17.03
C LYS A 34 6.42 -21.90 -18.21
N GLU A 35 5.32 -21.97 -18.95
CA GLU A 35 5.22 -22.78 -20.18
C GLU A 35 6.20 -22.32 -21.26
N LEU A 36 6.51 -21.02 -21.33
CA LEU A 36 7.55 -20.46 -22.17
C LEU A 36 8.98 -20.75 -21.67
N GLY A 37 9.14 -21.52 -20.60
CA GLY A 37 10.43 -21.95 -20.07
C GLY A 37 11.04 -21.01 -19.02
N VAL A 38 10.31 -20.02 -18.50
CA VAL A 38 10.80 -19.16 -17.42
C VAL A 38 10.78 -19.93 -16.10
N ASN A 39 11.96 -20.18 -15.53
CA ASN A 39 12.08 -20.78 -14.21
C ASN A 39 11.91 -19.71 -13.14
N ILE A 40 10.89 -19.84 -12.28
CA ILE A 40 10.58 -18.90 -11.20
C ILE A 40 10.82 -19.61 -9.86
N LYS A 41 11.77 -19.09 -9.08
CA LYS A 41 12.07 -19.55 -7.71
C LYS A 41 11.54 -18.52 -6.73
N CYS A 42 10.44 -18.85 -6.04
CA CYS A 42 9.84 -18.04 -4.99
C CYS A 42 10.47 -18.34 -3.63
N GLY A 43 10.26 -17.43 -2.64
CA GLY A 43 10.84 -17.54 -1.31
C GLY A 43 12.36 -17.33 -1.27
N VAL A 44 12.93 -16.67 -2.30
CA VAL A 44 14.38 -16.44 -2.41
C VAL A 44 14.66 -14.95 -2.51
N GLU A 45 15.26 -14.39 -1.48
CA GLU A 45 15.63 -12.97 -1.39
C GLU A 45 17.07 -12.78 -1.87
N VAL A 46 17.23 -12.10 -3.01
CA VAL A 46 18.57 -11.74 -3.52
C VAL A 46 19.20 -10.69 -2.61
N GLY A 47 20.40 -10.95 -2.17
CA GLY A 47 21.14 -10.16 -1.18
C GLY A 47 21.10 -10.75 0.23
N LYS A 48 20.26 -11.76 0.46
CA LYS A 48 20.17 -12.48 1.74
C LYS A 48 20.39 -14.00 1.54
N ASP A 49 19.53 -14.65 0.76
CA ASP A 49 19.59 -16.09 0.53
C ASP A 49 20.55 -16.44 -0.60
N VAL A 50 20.63 -15.59 -1.62
CA VAL A 50 21.59 -15.67 -2.73
C VAL A 50 22.15 -14.29 -3.04
N THR A 51 23.37 -14.25 -3.61
CA THR A 51 24.02 -12.99 -4.01
C THR A 51 24.24 -12.97 -5.52
N ILE A 52 24.44 -11.79 -6.09
CA ILE A 52 24.84 -11.66 -7.50
C ILE A 52 26.17 -12.39 -7.77
N ALA A 53 27.08 -12.41 -6.78
CA ALA A 53 28.35 -13.12 -6.90
C ALA A 53 28.14 -14.63 -7.00
N SER A 54 27.36 -15.24 -6.07
CA SER A 54 27.09 -16.67 -6.11
C SER A 54 26.33 -17.08 -7.38
N LEU A 55 25.40 -16.25 -7.86
CA LEU A 55 24.69 -16.51 -9.10
C LEU A 55 25.63 -16.48 -10.34
N ARG A 56 26.66 -15.63 -10.31
CA ARG A 56 27.71 -15.65 -11.37
C ARG A 56 28.52 -16.95 -11.35
N GLU A 57 28.85 -17.45 -10.18
CA GLU A 57 29.52 -18.75 -10.00
C GLU A 57 28.66 -19.91 -10.49
N GLU A 58 27.33 -19.84 -10.32
CA GLU A 58 26.34 -20.77 -10.88
C GLU A 58 26.21 -20.68 -12.42
N GLY A 59 26.88 -19.70 -13.05
CA GLY A 59 26.93 -19.57 -14.51
C GLY A 59 26.00 -18.53 -15.12
N PHE A 60 25.27 -17.74 -14.33
CA PHE A 60 24.45 -16.64 -14.85
C PHE A 60 25.34 -15.53 -15.44
N LYS A 61 25.10 -15.14 -16.69
CA LYS A 61 25.91 -14.17 -17.44
C LYS A 61 25.34 -12.77 -17.44
N ALA A 62 24.02 -12.62 -17.28
CA ALA A 62 23.32 -11.33 -17.25
C ALA A 62 22.30 -11.29 -16.12
N PHE A 63 22.04 -10.10 -15.62
CA PHE A 63 21.12 -9.85 -14.53
C PHE A 63 20.19 -8.70 -14.90
N TYR A 64 18.89 -8.95 -14.83
CA TYR A 64 17.87 -7.92 -14.96
C TYR A 64 17.24 -7.65 -13.60
N ILE A 65 17.38 -6.40 -13.12
CA ILE A 65 16.87 -6.00 -11.80
C ILE A 65 15.49 -5.39 -11.96
N ALA A 66 14.48 -6.12 -11.48
CA ALA A 66 13.06 -5.73 -11.56
C ALA A 66 12.37 -5.87 -10.20
N ILE A 67 13.02 -5.36 -9.14
CA ILE A 67 12.59 -5.51 -7.75
C ILE A 67 11.38 -4.63 -7.38
N GLY A 68 10.97 -3.73 -8.24
CA GLY A 68 9.88 -2.80 -8.00
C GLY A 68 10.18 -1.78 -6.90
N CYS A 69 9.11 -1.18 -6.35
CA CYS A 69 9.18 -0.18 -5.30
C CYS A 69 8.10 -0.48 -4.24
N GLN A 70 8.36 -1.48 -3.40
CA GLN A 70 7.39 -1.96 -2.40
C GLN A 70 7.57 -1.29 -1.01
N GLY A 71 8.51 -0.34 -0.89
CA GLY A 71 8.70 0.45 0.32
C GLY A 71 7.68 1.59 0.41
N GLY A 72 7.05 1.76 1.58
CA GLY A 72 6.23 2.92 1.86
C GLY A 72 7.06 4.02 2.53
N LYS A 73 6.62 5.27 2.36
CA LYS A 73 7.18 6.41 3.11
C LYS A 73 6.24 6.77 4.26
N LEU A 74 6.83 7.06 5.41
CA LEU A 74 6.13 7.65 6.53
C LEU A 74 6.06 9.17 6.36
N PRO A 75 5.04 9.84 6.91
CA PRO A 75 4.86 11.29 6.76
C PRO A 75 5.89 12.13 7.55
N GLY A 76 6.70 11.54 8.42
CA GLY A 76 7.69 12.24 9.24
C GLY A 76 7.06 13.09 10.35
N ILE A 77 5.99 12.61 10.96
CA ILE A 77 5.26 13.30 12.03
C ILE A 77 5.48 12.64 13.39
N PRO A 78 5.39 13.38 14.49
CA PRO A 78 5.45 12.80 15.82
C PRO A 78 4.41 11.68 16.00
N GLY A 79 4.84 10.56 16.60
CA GLY A 79 3.98 9.43 16.92
C GLY A 79 3.68 8.47 15.76
N GLU A 80 4.28 8.64 14.60
CA GLU A 80 4.07 7.75 13.44
C GLU A 80 4.53 6.30 13.66
N ASP A 81 5.33 6.06 14.70
CA ASP A 81 5.77 4.75 15.18
C ASP A 81 4.79 4.06 16.14
N ALA A 82 3.61 4.65 16.37
CA ALA A 82 2.60 4.08 17.25
C ALA A 82 2.12 2.69 16.76
N LYS A 83 1.83 1.80 17.71
CA LYS A 83 1.15 0.54 17.38
C LYS A 83 -0.21 0.83 16.77
N GLY A 84 -0.51 0.19 15.64
CA GLY A 84 -1.73 0.45 14.86
C GLY A 84 -1.54 1.38 13.68
N THR A 85 -0.32 1.93 13.48
CA THR A 85 0.05 2.59 12.22
C THR A 85 0.60 1.58 11.22
N SER A 86 0.36 1.81 9.95
CA SER A 86 0.94 1.01 8.87
C SER A 86 1.10 1.84 7.61
N VAL A 87 2.14 1.57 6.85
CA VAL A 87 2.25 2.08 5.48
C VAL A 87 1.30 1.32 4.56
N ALA A 88 0.73 2.01 3.58
CA ALA A 88 -0.31 1.50 2.69
C ALA A 88 0.08 0.15 2.03
N VAL A 89 1.29 0.07 1.48
CA VAL A 89 1.76 -1.15 0.79
C VAL A 89 1.80 -2.34 1.72
N LYS A 90 2.29 -2.15 2.96
CA LYS A 90 2.30 -3.22 3.97
C LYS A 90 0.88 -3.64 4.35
N PHE A 91 -0.01 -2.68 4.58
CA PHE A 91 -1.40 -2.97 4.92
C PHE A 91 -2.10 -3.79 3.83
N LEU A 92 -1.96 -3.41 2.55
CA LEU A 92 -2.56 -4.13 1.43
C LEU A 92 -1.95 -5.52 1.24
N HIS A 93 -0.63 -5.66 1.44
CA HIS A 93 0.05 -6.94 1.44
C HIS A 93 -0.51 -7.87 2.52
N ASP A 94 -0.53 -7.41 3.76
CA ASP A 94 -1.01 -8.18 4.90
C ASP A 94 -2.49 -8.59 4.72
N ALA A 95 -3.32 -7.67 4.21
CA ALA A 95 -4.72 -7.92 3.86
C ALA A 95 -4.90 -8.97 2.75
N THR A 96 -3.95 -9.08 1.86
CA THR A 96 -3.99 -10.12 0.80
C THR A 96 -3.59 -11.48 1.35
N VAL A 97 -2.60 -11.51 2.23
CA VAL A 97 -2.08 -12.75 2.83
C VAL A 97 -3.04 -13.30 3.89
N ASP A 98 -3.54 -12.44 4.77
CA ASP A 98 -4.47 -12.82 5.84
C ASP A 98 -5.85 -12.17 5.65
N LYS A 99 -6.74 -12.90 5.00
CA LYS A 99 -8.14 -12.48 4.78
C LYS A 99 -9.02 -12.64 6.02
N SER A 100 -8.51 -13.23 7.10
CA SER A 100 -9.27 -13.43 8.35
C SER A 100 -9.18 -12.23 9.29
N THR A 101 -8.27 -11.30 9.03
CA THR A 101 -8.12 -10.09 9.84
C THR A 101 -9.42 -9.30 9.93
N ILE A 102 -9.82 -8.94 11.14
CA ILE A 102 -10.94 -8.05 11.42
C ILE A 102 -10.39 -6.78 12.07
N LEU A 103 -10.68 -5.65 11.46
CA LEU A 103 -10.29 -4.34 11.99
C LEU A 103 -11.38 -3.87 12.98
N ASN A 104 -11.06 -3.96 14.27
CA ASN A 104 -11.93 -3.42 15.32
C ASN A 104 -11.56 -1.95 15.57
N GLY A 105 -12.50 -1.04 15.32
CA GLY A 105 -12.29 0.39 15.57
C GLY A 105 -12.39 1.27 14.33
N ASN A 106 -11.96 2.51 14.48
CA ASN A 106 -11.97 3.50 13.40
C ASN A 106 -10.64 3.48 12.66
N VAL A 107 -10.69 3.50 11.34
CA VAL A 107 -9.51 3.55 10.47
C VAL A 107 -9.43 4.91 9.81
N VAL A 108 -8.27 5.51 9.91
CA VAL A 108 -7.94 6.77 9.22
C VAL A 108 -6.88 6.48 8.17
N VAL A 109 -7.16 6.83 6.93
CA VAL A 109 -6.23 6.74 5.81
C VAL A 109 -5.75 8.14 5.44
N VAL A 110 -4.44 8.32 5.37
CA VAL A 110 -3.81 9.60 5.01
C VAL A 110 -3.26 9.50 3.60
N GLY A 111 -3.80 10.30 2.70
CA GLY A 111 -3.41 10.37 1.28
C GLY A 111 -4.60 10.51 0.35
N GLY A 112 -4.36 11.05 -0.85
CA GLY A 112 -5.40 11.35 -1.86
C GLY A 112 -5.30 10.53 -3.14
N GLY A 113 -4.37 9.56 -3.24
CA GLY A 113 -4.19 8.75 -4.45
C GLY A 113 -4.96 7.43 -4.42
N ASN A 114 -4.96 6.72 -5.57
CA ASN A 114 -5.67 5.43 -5.71
C ASN A 114 -5.26 4.39 -4.65
N VAL A 115 -3.99 4.39 -4.21
CA VAL A 115 -3.53 3.47 -3.15
C VAL A 115 -4.20 3.76 -1.81
N ALA A 116 -4.44 5.04 -1.48
CA ALA A 116 -5.18 5.42 -0.28
C ALA A 116 -6.65 4.96 -0.37
N ILE A 117 -7.25 5.10 -1.54
CA ILE A 117 -8.59 4.58 -1.82
C ILE A 117 -8.63 3.05 -1.64
N ASP A 118 -7.65 2.32 -2.15
CA ASP A 118 -7.54 0.88 -1.98
C ASP A 118 -7.46 0.48 -0.52
N CYS A 119 -6.66 1.19 0.28
CA CYS A 119 -6.57 0.97 1.72
C CYS A 119 -7.90 1.22 2.42
N ALA A 120 -8.58 2.32 2.11
CA ALA A 120 -9.85 2.68 2.73
C ALA A 120 -10.94 1.64 2.43
N ARG A 121 -11.11 1.27 1.17
CA ARG A 121 -12.09 0.28 0.73
C ARG A 121 -11.76 -1.13 1.26
N THR A 122 -10.48 -1.48 1.36
CA THR A 122 -10.05 -2.74 2.00
C THR A 122 -10.35 -2.73 3.49
N ALA A 123 -10.06 -1.64 4.21
CA ALA A 123 -10.39 -1.51 5.63
C ALA A 123 -11.89 -1.64 5.89
N LYS A 124 -12.73 -1.09 5.02
CA LYS A 124 -14.19 -1.24 5.09
C LYS A 124 -14.62 -2.71 4.96
N ARG A 125 -14.02 -3.45 4.03
CA ARG A 125 -14.27 -4.90 3.83
C ARG A 125 -13.80 -5.73 5.03
N PHE A 126 -12.77 -5.27 5.72
CA PHE A 126 -12.27 -5.88 6.96
C PHE A 126 -13.00 -5.41 8.21
N LYS A 127 -14.24 -4.90 8.03
CA LYS A 127 -15.20 -4.57 9.09
C LYS A 127 -14.77 -3.47 10.05
N ALA A 128 -13.91 -2.54 9.61
CA ALA A 128 -13.66 -1.33 10.37
C ALA A 128 -14.99 -0.61 10.70
N ASN A 129 -15.14 -0.13 11.93
CA ASN A 129 -16.37 0.53 12.40
C ASN A 129 -16.66 1.80 11.59
N LYS A 130 -15.62 2.60 11.37
CA LYS A 130 -15.65 3.79 10.52
C LYS A 130 -14.34 3.89 9.75
N VAL A 131 -14.43 4.29 8.49
CA VAL A 131 -13.27 4.58 7.66
C VAL A 131 -13.36 6.01 7.17
N SER A 132 -12.28 6.78 7.35
CA SER A 132 -12.18 8.17 6.88
C SER A 132 -10.86 8.38 6.15
N VAL A 133 -10.92 8.98 4.97
CA VAL A 133 -9.75 9.37 4.18
C VAL A 133 -9.48 10.86 4.40
N PHE A 134 -8.22 11.23 4.58
CA PHE A 134 -7.76 12.61 4.67
C PHE A 134 -6.72 12.88 3.60
N SER A 135 -6.97 13.88 2.75
CA SER A 135 -6.12 14.29 1.65
C SER A 135 -5.64 15.73 1.83
N LEU A 136 -4.39 15.99 1.48
CA LEU A 136 -3.85 17.35 1.44
C LEU A 136 -4.55 18.21 0.39
N GLU A 137 -4.83 17.60 -0.76
CA GLU A 137 -5.44 18.23 -1.90
C GLU A 137 -6.93 18.51 -1.64
N ASP A 138 -7.47 19.50 -2.34
CA ASP A 138 -8.91 19.68 -2.48
C ASP A 138 -9.52 18.58 -3.36
N ARG A 139 -10.85 18.54 -3.44
CA ARG A 139 -11.58 17.50 -4.17
C ARG A 139 -11.25 17.46 -5.68
N ASN A 140 -10.94 18.59 -6.28
CA ASN A 140 -10.70 18.70 -7.72
C ASN A 140 -9.26 18.33 -8.10
N HIS A 141 -8.33 18.42 -7.15
CA HIS A 141 -6.91 18.14 -7.35
C HIS A 141 -6.46 16.82 -6.72
N MET A 142 -7.39 16.05 -6.19
CA MET A 142 -7.10 14.75 -5.60
C MET A 142 -6.52 13.80 -6.65
N PRO A 143 -5.36 13.13 -6.41
CA PRO A 143 -4.70 12.29 -7.43
C PRO A 143 -5.46 11.01 -7.80
N ALA A 144 -6.39 10.57 -6.96
CA ALA A 144 -7.25 9.42 -7.26
C ALA A 144 -8.18 9.73 -8.43
N THR A 145 -8.51 8.72 -9.23
CA THR A 145 -9.45 8.89 -10.33
C THR A 145 -10.85 9.21 -9.80
N ASN A 146 -11.64 9.95 -10.59
CA ASN A 146 -13.00 10.30 -10.20
C ASN A 146 -13.87 9.07 -9.95
N GLN A 147 -13.70 8.01 -10.73
CA GLN A 147 -14.43 6.76 -10.54
C GLN A 147 -14.11 6.15 -9.16
N GLU A 148 -12.84 6.03 -8.79
CA GLU A 148 -12.42 5.50 -7.50
C GLU A 148 -12.97 6.31 -6.33
N ILE A 149 -13.00 7.63 -6.47
CA ILE A 149 -13.55 8.51 -5.44
C ILE A 149 -15.06 8.31 -5.30
N LEU A 150 -15.81 8.21 -6.41
CA LEU A 150 -17.26 7.96 -6.38
C LEU A 150 -17.56 6.61 -5.73
N GLU A 151 -16.89 5.54 -6.15
CA GLU A 151 -17.07 4.21 -5.57
C GLU A 151 -16.76 4.19 -4.06
N THR A 152 -15.79 5.00 -3.61
CA THR A 152 -15.44 5.12 -2.20
C THR A 152 -16.54 5.79 -1.39
N LEU A 153 -17.14 6.85 -1.94
CA LEU A 153 -18.27 7.54 -1.33
C LEU A 153 -19.53 6.66 -1.28
N ASP A 154 -19.79 5.89 -2.33
CA ASP A 154 -20.90 4.95 -2.42
C ASP A 154 -20.80 3.83 -1.37
N GLU A 155 -19.57 3.43 -1.02
CA GLU A 155 -19.31 2.49 0.07
C GLU A 155 -19.46 3.13 1.48
N GLY A 156 -19.85 4.41 1.57
CA GLY A 156 -20.06 5.13 2.82
C GLY A 156 -18.76 5.49 3.55
N ILE A 157 -17.67 5.65 2.83
CA ILE A 157 -16.38 6.10 3.36
C ILE A 157 -16.30 7.62 3.24
N GLU A 158 -15.97 8.29 4.33
CA GLU A 158 -15.81 9.76 4.35
C GLU A 158 -14.48 10.18 3.72
N ILE A 159 -14.52 11.20 2.85
CA ILE A 159 -13.32 11.82 2.28
C ILE A 159 -13.25 13.26 2.76
N ASN A 160 -12.17 13.59 3.46
CA ASN A 160 -11.88 14.91 4.02
C ASN A 160 -10.72 15.54 3.26
N ASN A 161 -11.01 16.51 2.43
CA ASN A 161 -10.03 17.21 1.61
C ASN A 161 -9.46 18.46 2.31
N GLY A 162 -8.23 18.82 1.98
CA GLY A 162 -7.56 20.00 2.51
C GLY A 162 -7.04 19.82 3.93
N TYR A 163 -6.59 18.62 4.30
CA TYR A 163 -6.05 18.31 5.61
C TYR A 163 -4.73 17.57 5.54
N GLY A 164 -3.70 18.05 6.24
CA GLY A 164 -2.43 17.38 6.43
C GLY A 164 -2.29 16.81 7.84
N PRO A 165 -1.69 15.64 8.02
CA PRO A 165 -1.44 15.08 9.33
C PRO A 165 -0.40 15.96 10.08
N LYS A 166 -0.62 16.18 11.37
CA LYS A 166 0.28 16.95 12.23
C LYS A 166 1.03 16.05 13.20
N GLU A 167 0.31 15.19 13.89
CA GLU A 167 0.85 14.30 14.90
C GLU A 167 -0.11 13.15 15.19
N ILE A 168 0.41 12.05 15.71
CA ILE A 168 -0.33 10.93 16.24
C ILE A 168 -0.13 10.88 17.75
N ILE A 169 -1.22 10.90 18.50
CA ILE A 169 -1.23 10.80 19.95
C ILE A 169 -1.35 9.33 20.33
N LYS A 170 -0.41 8.85 21.13
CA LYS A 170 -0.40 7.48 21.65
C LYS A 170 -1.17 7.40 22.98
N ASP A 171 -1.73 6.24 23.24
CA ASP A 171 -2.20 5.87 24.57
C ASP A 171 -1.04 5.40 25.48
N GLU A 172 -1.35 4.99 26.70
CA GLU A 172 -0.39 4.47 27.70
C GLU A 172 0.30 3.17 27.27
N ASN A 173 -0.29 2.42 26.32
CA ASN A 173 0.24 1.18 25.77
C ASN A 173 1.05 1.40 24.48
N GLY A 174 1.21 2.67 24.04
CA GLY A 174 1.88 3.05 22.82
C GLY A 174 1.04 2.78 21.54
N CYS A 175 -0.26 2.54 21.67
CA CYS A 175 -1.18 2.38 20.56
C CYS A 175 -1.71 3.74 20.07
N VAL A 176 -2.15 3.80 18.82
CA VAL A 176 -2.83 5.00 18.28
C VAL A 176 -4.09 5.28 19.07
N LYS A 177 -4.16 6.46 19.71
CA LYS A 177 -5.35 6.97 20.36
C LYS A 177 -6.07 7.99 19.47
N GLN A 178 -5.32 8.87 18.84
CA GLN A 178 -5.85 9.96 18.04
C GLN A 178 -4.83 10.39 16.99
N ILE A 179 -5.30 10.87 15.86
CA ILE A 179 -4.51 11.62 14.89
C ILE A 179 -5.01 13.07 14.84
N VAL A 180 -4.09 14.01 14.83
CA VAL A 180 -4.37 15.45 14.73
C VAL A 180 -4.02 15.91 13.33
N PHE A 181 -4.93 16.67 12.74
CA PHE A 181 -4.75 17.26 11.41
C PHE A 181 -4.65 18.78 11.50
N LYS A 182 -3.96 19.36 10.54
CA LYS A 182 -3.96 20.80 10.25
C LYS A 182 -4.65 21.04 8.90
N LYS A 183 -5.34 22.15 8.77
CA LYS A 183 -5.94 22.55 7.50
C LYS A 183 -4.83 22.91 6.51
N CYS A 184 -4.92 22.36 5.31
CA CYS A 184 -4.06 22.70 4.19
C CYS A 184 -4.77 23.78 3.35
N LEU A 185 -4.18 24.94 3.24
CA LEU A 185 -4.71 26.05 2.45
C LEU A 185 -4.22 25.99 1.00
N SER A 186 -3.01 25.45 0.78
CA SER A 186 -2.43 25.21 -0.53
C SER A 186 -1.45 24.06 -0.41
N VAL A 187 -1.44 23.15 -1.38
CA VAL A 187 -0.47 22.03 -1.45
C VAL A 187 0.91 22.55 -1.85
N ASN A 188 0.94 23.56 -2.73
CA ASN A 188 2.16 24.21 -3.17
C ASN A 188 2.27 25.59 -2.52
N ASP A 189 3.44 25.92 -2.02
CA ASP A 189 3.73 27.28 -1.56
C ASP A 189 3.65 28.24 -2.76
N PRO A 190 2.83 29.31 -2.69
CA PRO A 190 2.63 30.23 -3.82
C PRO A 190 3.88 31.03 -4.20
N VAL A 191 4.89 31.08 -3.33
CA VAL A 191 6.13 31.83 -3.56
C VAL A 191 7.25 30.92 -4.04
N THR A 192 7.41 29.75 -3.39
CA THR A 192 8.53 28.81 -3.70
C THR A 192 8.15 27.72 -4.69
N HIS A 193 6.87 27.55 -4.98
CA HIS A 193 6.31 26.48 -5.84
C HIS A 193 6.71 25.05 -5.41
N LYS A 194 7.02 24.87 -4.12
CA LYS A 194 7.39 23.59 -3.50
C LYS A 194 6.30 23.09 -2.56
#